data_44bc4757d4bc3decbf1095f309eedb37
#
_entry.id   44bc4757d4bc3decbf1095f309eedb37
#
_cell.length_a   1.000
_cell.length_b   1.000
_cell.length_c   1.000
_cell.angle_alpha   90.00
_cell.angle_beta   90.00
_cell.angle_gamma   90.00
#
_symmetry.space_group_name_H-M   'P 1'
#
loop_
_entity.id
_entity.type
_entity.pdbx_description
1 polymer ?
#
loop_
_entity_poly.entity_id
_entity_poly.type
_entity_poly.pdbx_seq_one_letter_code
_entity_poly.pdbx_strand_id
1 'polypeptide(L)'
;MKIKKIVSGMACMVTLAACNLDYHEYANYGKDYIDESYENVIGMITNVYSILDYDFGQTYKGGMLASACDEAEYAYTNNDICDFVNGSWSPANPMSNIWTSSYKAIQICNQYLAEFQGLTFDELKLNDDYRAQMFRYTNSFKEARFLRAYFYFNLVRAYGDVPYFTEMVTTDQVNSLTRTPAQEIFNAIIAECDKLSTELPADYTKLGLDGIAPAENGRVTCYAALALKARAALYAASPLFNPENNKDLWRRAAEANKEVIETCTANGFKLSKYSELWGPNNWSNNEMIFVPVSYTHLRAHETV
;
A
#
# COMPACT_ATOMS: atom_id res chain seq x y z
N MET A 1 44.90 18.76 55.13
CA MET A 1 44.89 17.78 54.02
C MET A 1 43.58 16.98 53.90
N LYS A 2 42.83 16.74 55.00
CA LYS A 2 41.55 15.95 54.93
C LYS A 2 40.35 16.70 54.28
N ILE A 3 40.24 18.02 54.52
CA ILE A 3 39.10 18.82 53.97
C ILE A 3 39.16 18.95 52.45
N LYS A 4 40.35 19.13 51.86
CA LYS A 4 40.49 19.18 50.36
C LYS A 4 40.06 17.88 49.65
N LYS A 5 40.28 16.71 50.28
CA LYS A 5 39.86 15.42 49.74
C LYS A 5 38.34 15.22 49.82
N ILE A 6 37.69 15.76 50.86
CA ILE A 6 36.22 15.68 51.01
C ILE A 6 35.52 16.60 50.00
N VAL A 7 36.05 17.82 49.80
CA VAL A 7 35.50 18.76 48.80
C VAL A 7 35.70 18.22 47.37
N SER A 8 36.85 17.58 47.06
CA SER A 8 37.10 16.97 45.77
C SER A 8 36.17 15.74 45.50
N GLY A 9 35.89 14.94 46.54
CA GLY A 9 34.96 13.82 46.45
C GLY A 9 33.50 14.25 46.21
N MET A 10 33.09 15.36 46.88
CA MET A 10 31.75 15.94 46.70
C MET A 10 31.57 16.58 45.31
N ALA A 11 32.59 17.24 44.77
CA ALA A 11 32.58 17.80 43.44
C ALA A 11 32.45 16.69 42.35
N CYS A 12 33.12 15.55 42.51
CA CYS A 12 32.97 14.40 41.61
C CYS A 12 31.57 13.74 41.66
N MET A 13 30.92 13.71 42.84
CA MET A 13 29.56 13.17 42.94
C MET A 13 28.51 14.08 42.29
N VAL A 14 28.68 15.39 42.32
CA VAL A 14 27.76 16.34 41.70
C VAL A 14 27.88 16.32 40.17
N THR A 15 29.07 16.06 39.64
CA THR A 15 29.26 15.94 38.17
C THR A 15 28.69 14.64 37.58
N LEU A 16 28.61 13.57 38.38
CA LEU A 16 28.00 12.31 37.96
C LEU A 16 26.46 12.35 37.97
N ALA A 17 25.85 13.25 38.73
CA ALA A 17 24.39 13.44 38.76
C ALA A 17 23.87 14.37 37.64
N ALA A 18 24.76 15.01 36.87
CA ALA A 18 24.39 15.94 35.80
C ALA A 18 24.32 15.28 34.41
N CYS A 19 24.71 14.01 34.28
CA CYS A 19 24.47 13.26 33.06
C CYS A 19 23.07 12.64 33.13
N ASN A 20 22.12 13.24 32.45
CA ASN A 20 20.88 12.55 32.13
C ASN A 20 21.22 11.39 31.21
N LEU A 21 21.20 10.16 31.74
CA LEU A 21 21.50 8.94 31.02
C LEU A 21 20.27 8.40 30.25
N ASP A 22 19.22 9.22 30.12
CA ASP A 22 18.11 8.88 29.26
C ASP A 22 18.60 8.88 27.81
N TYR A 23 18.96 7.71 27.36
CA TYR A 23 19.28 7.45 25.97
C TYR A 23 17.98 7.56 25.16
N HIS A 24 17.81 8.67 24.46
CA HIS A 24 16.79 8.79 23.45
C HIS A 24 17.28 8.07 22.20
N GLU A 25 16.65 6.95 21.91
CA GLU A 25 16.90 6.21 20.69
C GLU A 25 16.31 7.00 19.52
N TYR A 26 17.13 7.87 18.91
CA TYR A 26 16.73 8.71 17.78
C TYR A 26 16.34 7.93 16.51
N ALA A 27 16.52 6.61 16.52
CA ALA A 27 16.15 5.73 15.41
C ALA A 27 14.76 5.08 15.58
N ASN A 28 14.09 5.27 16.70
CA ASN A 28 12.76 4.70 16.95
C ASN A 28 11.70 5.78 16.69
N TYR A 29 11.24 5.85 15.45
CA TYR A 29 10.14 6.72 15.05
C TYR A 29 8.83 6.17 15.63
N GLY A 30 8.57 6.43 16.90
CA GLY A 30 7.32 6.11 17.58
C GLY A 30 6.16 6.99 17.09
N LYS A 31 4.96 6.66 17.55
CA LYS A 31 3.75 7.43 17.24
C LYS A 31 3.93 8.93 17.48
N ASP A 32 4.54 9.31 18.61
CA ASP A 32 4.72 10.70 19.02
C ASP A 32 5.55 11.50 17.99
N TYR A 33 6.57 10.88 17.37
CA TYR A 33 7.34 11.50 16.29
C TYR A 33 6.52 11.65 15.00
N ILE A 34 5.69 10.66 14.69
CA ILE A 34 4.88 10.69 13.46
C ILE A 34 3.78 11.75 13.58
N ASP A 35 3.15 11.87 14.76
CA ASP A 35 2.08 12.83 15.02
C ASP A 35 2.55 14.30 14.96
N GLU A 36 3.87 14.55 15.09
CA GLU A 36 4.43 15.91 15.14
C GLU A 36 4.29 16.69 13.84
N SER A 37 4.18 16.01 12.70
CA SER A 37 4.07 16.71 11.42
C SER A 37 3.13 16.03 10.41
N TYR A 38 2.52 16.85 9.59
CA TYR A 38 1.68 16.42 8.47
C TYR A 38 2.45 15.48 7.51
N GLU A 39 3.69 15.83 7.17
CA GLU A 39 4.53 15.07 6.24
C GLU A 39 4.81 13.66 6.76
N ASN A 40 5.10 13.52 8.04
CA ASN A 40 5.33 12.21 8.67
C ASN A 40 4.08 11.34 8.59
N VAL A 41 2.90 11.92 8.91
CA VAL A 41 1.62 11.21 8.88
C VAL A 41 1.28 10.76 7.45
N ILE A 42 1.38 11.65 6.47
CA ILE A 42 1.14 11.30 5.05
C ILE A 42 2.22 10.36 4.52
N GLY A 43 3.44 10.49 4.98
CA GLY A 43 4.56 9.61 4.67
C GLY A 43 4.28 8.14 4.95
N MET A 44 3.49 7.82 5.98
CA MET A 44 3.08 6.44 6.26
C MET A 44 2.31 5.81 5.09
N ILE A 45 1.34 6.51 4.54
CA ILE A 45 0.56 6.00 3.40
C ILE A 45 1.39 6.00 2.12
N THR A 46 2.24 6.99 1.92
CA THR A 46 3.22 7.01 0.82
C THR A 46 4.14 5.79 0.87
N ASN A 47 4.57 5.38 2.07
CA ASN A 47 5.34 4.15 2.26
C ASN A 47 4.53 2.89 1.85
N VAL A 48 3.23 2.84 2.11
CA VAL A 48 2.39 1.71 1.64
C VAL A 48 2.30 1.69 0.11
N TYR A 49 2.16 2.85 -0.54
CA TYR A 49 2.21 2.93 -2.01
C TYR A 49 3.55 2.43 -2.58
N SER A 50 4.67 2.65 -1.89
CA SER A 50 5.99 2.18 -2.33
C SER A 50 6.16 0.65 -2.31
N ILE A 51 5.25 -0.07 -1.64
CA ILE A 51 5.23 -1.54 -1.59
C ILE A 51 4.47 -2.13 -2.79
N LEU A 52 3.72 -1.32 -3.54
CA LEU A 52 3.05 -1.77 -4.76
C LEU A 52 4.08 -2.25 -5.80
N ASP A 53 3.68 -3.24 -6.60
CA ASP A 53 4.47 -3.69 -7.73
C ASP A 53 4.70 -2.53 -8.71
N TYR A 54 5.92 -2.42 -9.22
CA TYR A 54 6.33 -1.37 -10.16
C TYR A 54 7.10 -1.96 -11.33
N ASP A 55 7.32 -1.14 -12.34
CA ASP A 55 8.24 -1.36 -13.45
C ASP A 55 8.05 -2.72 -14.15
N PHE A 56 6.82 -2.95 -14.65
CA PHE A 56 6.43 -4.19 -15.32
C PHE A 56 6.61 -5.47 -14.49
N GLY A 57 6.48 -5.37 -13.18
CA GLY A 57 6.64 -6.52 -12.31
C GLY A 57 8.10 -6.95 -12.13
N GLN A 58 9.04 -6.02 -12.16
CA GLN A 58 10.46 -6.27 -11.85
C GLN A 58 10.64 -6.52 -10.34
N THR A 59 9.96 -7.54 -9.83
CA THR A 59 9.95 -7.90 -8.41
C THR A 59 11.14 -8.76 -7.99
N TYR A 60 11.91 -9.26 -8.96
CA TYR A 60 13.02 -10.19 -8.72
C TYR A 60 14.37 -9.53 -8.97
N LYS A 61 14.74 -8.55 -8.14
CA LYS A 61 16.04 -7.87 -8.25
C LYS A 61 16.34 -7.37 -9.68
N GLY A 62 15.32 -6.81 -10.34
CA GLY A 62 15.40 -6.35 -11.72
C GLY A 62 15.02 -7.37 -12.79
N GLY A 63 14.71 -8.61 -12.41
CA GLY A 63 14.21 -9.61 -13.34
C GLY A 63 12.71 -9.45 -13.60
N MET A 64 12.30 -9.39 -14.87
CA MET A 64 10.90 -9.37 -15.27
C MET A 64 10.30 -10.78 -15.22
N LEU A 65 8.99 -10.88 -14.89
CA LEU A 65 8.25 -12.15 -14.87
C LEU A 65 8.24 -12.89 -16.22
N ALA A 66 8.39 -12.18 -17.34
CA ALA A 66 8.56 -12.79 -18.64
C ALA A 66 9.74 -13.76 -18.71
N SER A 67 10.77 -13.54 -17.89
CA SER A 67 11.94 -14.44 -17.79
C SER A 67 11.69 -15.71 -16.96
N ALA A 68 10.49 -15.87 -16.41
CA ALA A 68 10.05 -17.11 -15.75
C ALA A 68 9.41 -18.13 -16.72
N CYS A 69 9.25 -17.76 -17.98
CA CYS A 69 8.67 -18.59 -19.04
C CYS A 69 9.55 -18.52 -20.29
N ASP A 70 9.06 -19.09 -21.39
CA ASP A 70 9.78 -19.18 -22.67
C ASP A 70 9.77 -17.88 -23.50
N GLU A 71 9.15 -16.80 -23.00
CA GLU A 71 9.11 -15.51 -23.71
C GLU A 71 10.44 -14.74 -23.61
N ALA A 72 11.20 -14.92 -22.53
CA ALA A 72 12.46 -14.23 -22.32
C ALA A 72 13.41 -15.03 -21.41
N GLU A 73 14.69 -14.68 -21.46
CA GLU A 73 15.71 -15.20 -20.55
C GLU A 73 16.40 -14.02 -19.85
N TYR A 74 16.67 -14.18 -18.56
CA TYR A 74 17.39 -13.17 -17.81
C TYR A 74 18.89 -13.35 -18.01
N ALA A 75 19.59 -12.28 -18.38
CA ALA A 75 20.99 -12.32 -18.79
C ALA A 75 21.97 -12.73 -17.67
N TYR A 76 21.57 -12.58 -16.40
CA TYR A 76 22.42 -12.93 -15.27
C TYR A 76 21.94 -14.23 -14.62
N THR A 77 22.85 -15.17 -14.45
CA THR A 77 22.55 -16.52 -13.90
C THR A 77 22.32 -16.52 -12.38
N ASN A 78 22.67 -15.45 -11.67
CA ASN A 78 22.51 -15.32 -10.22
C ASN A 78 21.34 -14.39 -9.88
N ASN A 79 20.15 -14.75 -10.29
CA ASN A 79 18.92 -14.02 -9.98
C ASN A 79 17.80 -15.00 -9.60
N ASP A 80 16.99 -14.63 -8.63
CA ASP A 80 15.89 -15.45 -8.13
C ASP A 80 14.89 -15.85 -9.24
N ILE A 81 14.79 -15.09 -10.33
CA ILE A 81 13.94 -15.42 -11.48
C ILE A 81 14.37 -16.72 -12.16
N CYS A 82 15.66 -17.06 -12.11
CA CYS A 82 16.18 -18.29 -12.69
C CYS A 82 15.67 -19.54 -11.98
N ASP A 83 15.21 -19.41 -10.72
CA ASP A 83 14.69 -20.52 -9.93
C ASP A 83 13.39 -21.10 -10.49
N PHE A 84 12.68 -20.33 -11.30
CA PHE A 84 11.49 -20.85 -12.03
C PHE A 84 11.86 -21.88 -13.09
N VAL A 85 13.04 -21.75 -13.72
CA VAL A 85 13.44 -22.58 -14.84
C VAL A 85 14.52 -23.63 -14.47
N ASN A 86 15.28 -23.41 -13.38
CA ASN A 86 16.35 -24.32 -12.97
C ASN A 86 15.91 -25.45 -12.02
N GLY A 87 14.62 -25.49 -11.65
CA GLY A 87 14.04 -26.51 -10.78
C GLY A 87 14.28 -26.33 -9.28
N SER A 88 14.86 -25.22 -8.84
CA SER A 88 15.08 -24.94 -7.41
C SER A 88 13.84 -24.41 -6.68
N TRP A 89 12.78 -24.08 -7.41
CA TRP A 89 11.50 -23.69 -6.80
C TRP A 89 10.87 -24.85 -6.03
N SER A 90 10.64 -24.64 -4.75
CA SER A 90 10.08 -25.64 -3.86
C SER A 90 9.40 -24.98 -2.65
N PRO A 91 8.63 -25.72 -1.84
CA PRO A 91 8.08 -25.18 -0.58
C PRO A 91 9.13 -24.65 0.39
N ALA A 92 10.36 -25.15 0.33
CA ALA A 92 11.49 -24.68 1.14
C ALA A 92 12.21 -23.47 0.50
N ASN A 93 12.06 -23.30 -0.82
CA ASN A 93 12.56 -22.15 -1.57
C ASN A 93 11.44 -21.50 -2.38
N PRO A 94 10.50 -20.79 -1.71
CA PRO A 94 9.34 -20.22 -2.37
C PRO A 94 9.75 -19.03 -3.23
N MET A 95 9.25 -19.01 -4.45
CA MET A 95 9.37 -17.88 -5.36
C MET A 95 8.25 -16.88 -5.13
N SER A 96 8.48 -15.62 -5.50
CA SER A 96 7.43 -14.60 -5.44
C SER A 96 6.83 -14.42 -4.03
N ASN A 97 7.70 -14.35 -3.02
CA ASN A 97 7.25 -14.22 -1.64
C ASN A 97 6.68 -12.82 -1.35
N ILE A 98 5.42 -12.62 -1.71
CA ILE A 98 4.67 -11.39 -1.38
C ILE A 98 4.09 -11.39 0.02
N TRP A 99 4.25 -12.48 0.80
CA TRP A 99 3.68 -12.63 2.13
C TRP A 99 4.13 -11.53 3.09
N THR A 100 5.43 -11.39 3.25
CA THR A 100 6.01 -10.43 4.19
C THR A 100 5.70 -8.99 3.82
N SER A 101 5.87 -8.63 2.55
CA SER A 101 5.60 -7.25 2.07
C SER A 101 4.13 -6.89 2.19
N SER A 102 3.23 -7.81 1.83
CA SER A 102 1.77 -7.58 1.93
C SER A 102 1.31 -7.42 3.37
N TYR A 103 1.74 -8.30 4.28
CA TYR A 103 1.37 -8.16 5.69
C TYR A 103 2.00 -6.93 6.36
N LYS A 104 3.22 -6.53 5.95
CA LYS A 104 3.80 -5.26 6.38
C LYS A 104 2.93 -4.08 5.94
N ALA A 105 2.50 -4.05 4.69
CA ALA A 105 1.60 -3.02 4.18
C ALA A 105 0.25 -2.99 4.91
N ILE A 106 -0.35 -4.16 5.16
CA ILE A 106 -1.60 -4.30 5.92
C ILE A 106 -1.43 -3.79 7.35
N GLN A 107 -0.32 -4.11 8.01
CA GLN A 107 -0.03 -3.63 9.37
C GLN A 107 0.06 -2.11 9.40
N ILE A 108 0.80 -1.49 8.46
CA ILE A 108 0.91 -0.02 8.37
C ILE A 108 -0.49 0.59 8.13
N CYS A 109 -1.30 0.02 7.24
CA CYS A 109 -2.67 0.49 7.02
C CYS A 109 -3.52 0.40 8.28
N ASN A 110 -3.47 -0.72 9.02
CA ASN A 110 -4.23 -0.90 10.25
C ASN A 110 -3.79 0.09 11.34
N GLN A 111 -2.48 0.28 11.49
CA GLN A 111 -1.93 1.28 12.43
C GLN A 111 -2.38 2.68 12.04
N TYR A 112 -2.26 3.05 10.76
CA TYR A 112 -2.69 4.35 10.26
C TYR A 112 -4.17 4.63 10.56
N LEU A 113 -5.02 3.65 10.28
CA LEU A 113 -6.46 3.75 10.52
C LEU A 113 -6.82 3.80 12.01
N ALA A 114 -6.03 3.21 12.88
CA ALA A 114 -6.30 3.17 14.31
C ALA A 114 -5.77 4.40 15.06
N GLU A 115 -4.60 4.91 14.71
CA GLU A 115 -3.85 5.83 15.56
C GLU A 115 -3.82 7.28 15.06
N PHE A 116 -4.00 7.52 13.75
CA PHE A 116 -3.74 8.83 13.16
C PHE A 116 -4.99 9.59 12.72
N GLN A 117 -6.18 9.19 13.18
CA GLN A 117 -7.42 9.91 12.90
C GLN A 117 -7.60 11.12 13.82
N GLY A 118 -8.19 12.19 13.29
CA GLY A 118 -8.58 13.36 14.05
C GLY A 118 -7.45 14.32 14.40
N LEU A 119 -6.28 14.17 13.80
CA LEU A 119 -5.18 15.10 13.96
C LEU A 119 -5.49 16.45 13.31
N THR A 120 -4.96 17.50 13.90
CA THR A 120 -4.99 18.87 13.37
C THR A 120 -3.55 19.36 13.20
N PHE A 121 -3.31 20.03 12.10
CA PHE A 121 -1.99 20.55 11.72
C PHE A 121 -2.05 22.06 11.74
N ASP A 122 -1.96 22.63 12.94
CA ASP A 122 -2.13 24.06 13.18
C ASP A 122 -1.05 24.91 12.50
N GLU A 123 0.13 24.35 12.32
CA GLU A 123 1.29 24.93 11.64
C GLU A 123 1.02 25.20 10.14
N LEU A 124 0.08 24.45 9.55
CA LEU A 124 -0.25 24.58 8.13
C LEU A 124 -1.38 25.57 7.85
N LYS A 125 -2.10 26.03 8.87
CA LYS A 125 -3.35 26.83 8.70
C LYS A 125 -3.18 28.12 7.88
N LEU A 126 -1.97 28.67 7.84
CA LEU A 126 -1.66 29.89 7.10
C LEU A 126 -1.13 29.62 5.69
N ASN A 127 -0.98 28.36 5.29
CA ASN A 127 -0.51 28.01 3.96
C ASN A 127 -1.65 28.13 2.94
N ASP A 128 -1.34 28.60 1.77
CA ASP A 128 -2.32 28.78 0.67
C ASP A 128 -2.94 27.43 0.26
N ASP A 129 -2.20 26.34 0.38
CA ASP A 129 -2.60 24.99 0.03
C ASP A 129 -3.17 24.16 1.23
N TYR A 130 -3.41 24.81 2.39
CA TYR A 130 -3.94 24.14 3.59
C TYR A 130 -5.16 23.26 3.30
N ARG A 131 -6.11 23.76 2.50
CA ARG A 131 -7.32 23.00 2.14
C ARG A 131 -6.99 21.72 1.36
N ALA A 132 -6.01 21.78 0.48
CA ALA A 132 -5.51 20.63 -0.29
C ALA A 132 -4.81 19.61 0.62
N GLN A 133 -3.97 20.09 1.54
CA GLN A 133 -3.28 19.24 2.52
C GLN A 133 -4.27 18.53 3.45
N MET A 134 -5.27 19.22 3.98
CA MET A 134 -6.31 18.62 4.81
C MET A 134 -7.21 17.65 4.03
N PHE A 135 -7.46 17.93 2.75
CA PHE A 135 -8.13 16.95 1.89
C PHE A 135 -7.29 15.69 1.70
N ARG A 136 -5.98 15.81 1.42
CA ARG A 136 -5.06 14.67 1.33
C ARG A 136 -5.08 13.83 2.60
N TYR A 137 -4.97 14.49 3.75
CA TYR A 137 -5.02 13.83 5.05
C TYR A 137 -6.34 13.05 5.24
N THR A 138 -7.47 13.68 5.05
CA THR A 138 -8.78 13.03 5.24
C THR A 138 -9.06 11.94 4.20
N ASN A 139 -8.57 12.11 2.96
CA ASN A 139 -8.74 11.12 1.90
C ASN A 139 -7.80 9.91 2.07
N SER A 140 -6.63 10.10 2.68
CA SER A 140 -5.64 9.02 2.86
C SER A 140 -6.16 7.85 3.70
N PHE A 141 -7.15 8.06 4.58
CA PHE A 141 -7.82 6.97 5.30
C PHE A 141 -8.61 6.04 4.36
N LYS A 142 -9.21 6.60 3.31
CA LYS A 142 -9.90 5.82 2.28
C LYS A 142 -8.88 5.08 1.40
N GLU A 143 -7.77 5.74 1.09
CA GLU A 143 -6.65 5.12 0.37
C GLU A 143 -6.03 3.96 1.17
N ALA A 144 -5.83 4.12 2.48
CA ALA A 144 -5.36 3.06 3.37
C ALA A 144 -6.29 1.84 3.36
N ARG A 145 -7.60 2.06 3.39
CA ARG A 145 -8.62 1.00 3.30
C ARG A 145 -8.53 0.27 1.96
N PHE A 146 -8.39 1.00 0.85
CA PHE A 146 -8.21 0.42 -0.48
C PHE A 146 -6.92 -0.39 -0.58
N LEU A 147 -5.79 0.18 -0.16
CA LEU A 147 -4.49 -0.49 -0.22
C LEU A 147 -4.49 -1.78 0.61
N ARG A 148 -5.10 -1.76 1.79
CA ARG A 148 -5.30 -2.96 2.60
C ARG A 148 -6.09 -4.03 1.84
N ALA A 149 -7.20 -3.66 1.21
CA ALA A 149 -7.99 -4.58 0.39
C ALA A 149 -7.20 -5.12 -0.81
N TYR A 150 -6.39 -4.29 -1.45
CA TYR A 150 -5.51 -4.68 -2.56
C TYR A 150 -4.44 -5.70 -2.13
N PHE A 151 -3.79 -5.49 -0.98
CA PHE A 151 -2.79 -6.43 -0.48
C PHE A 151 -3.43 -7.75 -0.04
N TYR A 152 -4.62 -7.74 0.55
CA TYR A 152 -5.37 -8.97 0.81
C TYR A 152 -5.77 -9.69 -0.45
N PHE A 153 -6.18 -8.98 -1.50
CA PHE A 153 -6.45 -9.59 -2.80
C PHE A 153 -5.22 -10.33 -3.34
N ASN A 154 -4.04 -9.72 -3.28
CA ASN A 154 -2.80 -10.35 -3.72
C ASN A 154 -2.43 -11.58 -2.88
N LEU A 155 -2.61 -11.52 -1.56
CA LEU A 155 -2.38 -12.65 -0.65
C LEU A 155 -3.31 -13.83 -0.98
N VAL A 156 -4.62 -13.58 -1.08
CA VAL A 156 -5.59 -14.64 -1.38
C VAL A 156 -5.36 -15.25 -2.75
N ARG A 157 -5.06 -14.42 -3.75
CA ARG A 157 -4.73 -14.89 -5.10
C ARG A 157 -3.52 -15.84 -5.11
N ALA A 158 -2.50 -15.55 -4.28
CA ALA A 158 -1.25 -16.33 -4.26
C ALA A 158 -1.30 -17.55 -3.32
N TYR A 159 -2.01 -17.45 -2.19
CA TYR A 159 -1.93 -18.43 -1.10
C TYR A 159 -3.26 -19.09 -0.73
N GLY A 160 -4.38 -18.67 -1.33
CA GLY A 160 -5.71 -19.14 -0.95
C GLY A 160 -6.14 -18.59 0.42
N ASP A 161 -6.52 -19.48 1.33
CA ASP A 161 -6.90 -19.09 2.68
C ASP A 161 -5.71 -18.49 3.43
N VAL A 162 -5.91 -17.28 4.00
CA VAL A 162 -4.87 -16.56 4.73
C VAL A 162 -5.44 -15.93 6.01
N PRO A 163 -4.63 -15.62 7.03
CA PRO A 163 -5.07 -14.86 8.18
C PRO A 163 -5.63 -13.49 7.75
N TYR A 164 -6.88 -13.19 8.13
CA TYR A 164 -7.54 -11.94 7.81
C TYR A 164 -7.88 -11.15 9.07
N PHE A 165 -7.37 -9.93 9.16
CA PHE A 165 -7.61 -9.01 10.27
C PHE A 165 -7.57 -7.56 9.77
N THR A 166 -8.39 -6.71 10.34
CA THR A 166 -8.55 -5.30 9.94
C THR A 166 -8.16 -4.34 11.06
N GLU A 167 -7.67 -4.87 12.18
CA GLU A 167 -7.25 -4.14 13.36
C GLU A 167 -5.75 -4.39 13.63
N MET A 168 -5.19 -3.61 14.52
CA MET A 168 -3.83 -3.86 15.01
C MET A 168 -3.82 -5.16 15.81
N VAL A 169 -2.82 -6.00 15.55
CA VAL A 169 -2.63 -7.27 16.25
C VAL A 169 -1.27 -7.29 16.95
N THR A 170 -1.22 -7.80 18.16
CA THR A 170 0.01 -8.01 18.90
C THR A 170 0.74 -9.26 18.42
N THR A 171 2.02 -9.40 18.75
CA THR A 171 2.82 -10.59 18.42
C THR A 171 2.18 -11.88 18.93
N ASP A 172 1.60 -11.86 20.14
CA ASP A 172 0.93 -13.02 20.70
C ASP A 172 -0.35 -13.38 19.93
N GLN A 173 -1.13 -12.38 19.55
CA GLN A 173 -2.32 -12.56 18.74
C GLN A 173 -1.99 -13.11 17.35
N VAL A 174 -0.94 -12.59 16.68
CA VAL A 174 -0.51 -13.07 15.35
C VAL A 174 -0.25 -14.56 15.35
N ASN A 175 0.41 -15.08 16.40
CA ASN A 175 0.73 -16.51 16.50
C ASN A 175 -0.49 -17.41 16.72
N SER A 176 -1.63 -16.84 17.12
CA SER A 176 -2.90 -17.56 17.34
C SER A 176 -3.88 -17.43 16.17
N LEU A 177 -3.57 -16.61 15.17
CA LEU A 177 -4.46 -16.39 14.01
C LEU A 177 -4.58 -17.68 13.18
N THR A 178 -5.81 -18.00 12.83
CA THR A 178 -6.13 -19.06 11.87
C THR A 178 -6.33 -18.47 10.47
N ARG A 179 -6.28 -19.33 9.47
CA ARG A 179 -6.59 -18.91 8.09
C ARG A 179 -8.10 -18.70 7.94
N THR A 180 -8.46 -17.60 7.33
CA THR A 180 -9.83 -17.28 6.94
C THR A 180 -10.07 -17.82 5.53
N PRO A 181 -11.22 -18.45 5.25
CA PRO A 181 -11.55 -18.95 3.91
C PRO A 181 -11.46 -17.85 2.83
N ALA A 182 -10.88 -18.19 1.70
CA ALA A 182 -10.66 -17.26 0.58
C ALA A 182 -11.95 -16.56 0.13
N GLN A 183 -13.09 -17.27 0.10
CA GLN A 183 -14.38 -16.70 -0.26
C GLN A 183 -14.85 -15.59 0.70
N GLU A 184 -14.59 -15.75 2.00
CA GLU A 184 -14.94 -14.72 2.98
C GLU A 184 -14.10 -13.46 2.77
N ILE A 185 -12.80 -13.62 2.48
CA ILE A 185 -11.90 -12.50 2.22
C ILE A 185 -12.29 -11.79 0.92
N PHE A 186 -12.60 -12.52 -0.17
CA PHE A 186 -13.11 -11.91 -1.39
C PHE A 186 -14.40 -11.12 -1.13
N ASN A 187 -15.32 -11.66 -0.34
CA ASN A 187 -16.54 -10.96 0.02
C ASN A 187 -16.26 -9.67 0.81
N ALA A 188 -15.31 -9.71 1.74
CA ALA A 188 -14.90 -8.52 2.49
C ALA A 188 -14.26 -7.46 1.58
N ILE A 189 -13.37 -7.87 0.66
CA ILE A 189 -12.75 -6.97 -0.33
C ILE A 189 -13.83 -6.31 -1.21
N ILE A 190 -14.78 -7.10 -1.74
CA ILE A 190 -15.85 -6.59 -2.60
C ILE A 190 -16.72 -5.58 -1.85
N ALA A 191 -17.11 -5.89 -0.61
CA ALA A 191 -17.93 -5.01 0.21
C ALA A 191 -17.19 -3.71 0.58
N GLU A 192 -15.89 -3.77 0.81
CA GLU A 192 -15.07 -2.59 1.09
C GLU A 192 -14.89 -1.72 -0.15
N CYS A 193 -14.60 -2.32 -1.31
CA CYS A 193 -14.48 -1.61 -2.58
C CYS A 193 -15.81 -0.97 -3.00
N ASP A 194 -16.93 -1.59 -2.69
CA ASP A 194 -18.26 -1.04 -2.96
C ASP A 194 -18.48 0.30 -2.23
N LYS A 195 -18.12 0.38 -0.96
CA LYS A 195 -18.13 1.62 -0.19
C LYS A 195 -17.15 2.65 -0.77
N LEU A 196 -15.91 2.23 -1.01
CA LEU A 196 -14.85 3.11 -1.50
C LEU A 196 -15.14 3.67 -2.90
N SER A 197 -15.89 2.97 -3.73
CA SER A 197 -16.32 3.48 -5.04
C SER A 197 -17.19 4.74 -4.97
N THR A 198 -17.85 4.96 -3.85
CA THR A 198 -18.67 6.16 -3.59
C THR A 198 -17.97 7.22 -2.73
N GLU A 199 -16.92 6.83 -2.01
CA GLU A 199 -16.20 7.68 -1.07
C GLU A 199 -14.94 8.33 -1.67
N LEU A 200 -14.28 7.66 -2.61
CA LEU A 200 -13.06 8.12 -3.25
C LEU A 200 -13.37 9.11 -4.38
N PRO A 201 -12.47 10.07 -4.64
CA PRO A 201 -12.64 10.99 -5.76
C PRO A 201 -12.52 10.25 -7.10
N ALA A 202 -13.28 10.71 -8.08
CA ALA A 202 -13.18 10.25 -9.46
C ALA A 202 -11.96 10.87 -10.17
N ASP A 203 -11.66 12.14 -9.86
CA ASP A 203 -10.61 12.92 -10.52
C ASP A 203 -10.11 13.99 -9.55
N TYR A 204 -8.87 13.86 -9.12
CA TYR A 204 -8.24 14.81 -8.20
C TYR A 204 -8.08 16.20 -8.81
N THR A 205 -8.00 16.31 -10.14
CA THR A 205 -7.85 17.61 -10.83
C THR A 205 -9.12 18.44 -10.81
N LYS A 206 -10.27 17.82 -10.56
CA LYS A 206 -11.59 18.47 -10.56
C LYS A 206 -12.12 18.87 -9.18
N LEU A 207 -11.31 18.72 -8.15
CA LEU A 207 -11.71 19.03 -6.78
C LEU A 207 -11.77 20.54 -6.48
N GLY A 208 -11.22 21.39 -7.35
CA GLY A 208 -11.19 22.84 -7.13
C GLY A 208 -10.33 23.25 -5.92
N LEU A 209 -9.29 22.48 -5.63
CA LEU A 209 -8.33 22.73 -4.55
C LEU A 209 -6.97 23.09 -5.13
N ASP A 210 -6.50 24.29 -4.81
CA ASP A 210 -5.18 24.74 -5.21
C ASP A 210 -4.08 23.84 -4.57
N GLY A 211 -3.04 23.55 -5.33
CA GLY A 211 -1.91 22.73 -4.87
C GLY A 211 -2.13 21.22 -4.88
N ILE A 212 -3.29 20.70 -5.32
CA ILE A 212 -3.53 19.25 -5.32
C ILE A 212 -3.09 18.56 -6.62
N ALA A 213 -3.34 19.18 -7.78
CA ALA A 213 -2.94 18.65 -9.08
C ALA A 213 -1.66 19.33 -9.58
N PRO A 214 -0.75 18.64 -10.26
CA PRO A 214 -0.74 17.22 -10.69
C PRO A 214 -0.15 16.23 -9.66
N ALA A 215 0.16 16.67 -8.44
CA ALA A 215 0.87 15.87 -7.43
C ALA A 215 0.13 14.59 -7.00
N GLU A 216 -1.17 14.48 -7.30
CA GLU A 216 -2.00 13.33 -6.92
C GLU A 216 -2.15 12.28 -8.03
N ASN A 217 -1.40 12.40 -9.12
CA ASN A 217 -1.39 11.37 -10.16
C ASN A 217 -0.89 10.04 -9.60
N GLY A 218 -1.60 8.95 -9.93
CA GLY A 218 -1.30 7.62 -9.43
C GLY A 218 -1.95 7.27 -8.09
N ARG A 219 -2.64 8.20 -7.43
CA ARG A 219 -3.43 7.88 -6.24
C ARG A 219 -4.71 7.13 -6.59
N VAL A 220 -5.23 6.41 -5.60
CA VAL A 220 -6.44 5.60 -5.72
C VAL A 220 -7.66 6.47 -6.00
N THR A 221 -8.40 6.12 -7.05
CA THR A 221 -9.68 6.74 -7.42
C THR A 221 -10.86 5.77 -7.19
N CYS A 222 -12.07 6.27 -7.29
CA CYS A 222 -13.28 5.43 -7.24
C CYS A 222 -13.26 4.34 -8.34
N TYR A 223 -12.65 4.63 -9.51
CA TYR A 223 -12.52 3.64 -10.59
C TYR A 223 -11.57 2.50 -10.22
N ALA A 224 -10.51 2.79 -9.46
CA ALA A 224 -9.61 1.74 -8.94
C ALA A 224 -10.36 0.81 -7.97
N ALA A 225 -11.23 1.36 -7.12
CA ALA A 225 -12.06 0.56 -6.22
C ALA A 225 -13.04 -0.33 -7.00
N LEU A 226 -13.73 0.22 -8.01
CA LEU A 226 -14.60 -0.58 -8.89
C LEU A 226 -13.84 -1.69 -9.62
N ALA A 227 -12.64 -1.40 -10.14
CA ALA A 227 -11.82 -2.38 -10.84
C ALA A 227 -11.35 -3.51 -9.90
N LEU A 228 -10.94 -3.17 -8.67
CA LEU A 228 -10.56 -4.19 -7.67
C LEU A 228 -11.76 -5.05 -7.27
N LYS A 229 -12.95 -4.44 -7.06
CA LYS A 229 -14.21 -5.14 -6.80
C LYS A 229 -14.50 -6.17 -7.90
N ALA A 230 -14.46 -5.75 -9.16
CA ALA A 230 -14.75 -6.61 -10.31
C ALA A 230 -13.73 -7.74 -10.43
N ARG A 231 -12.45 -7.45 -10.23
CA ARG A 231 -11.39 -8.45 -10.26
C ARG A 231 -11.53 -9.45 -9.11
N ALA A 232 -11.81 -9.01 -7.89
CA ALA A 232 -12.05 -9.89 -6.75
C ALA A 232 -13.28 -10.81 -6.98
N ALA A 233 -14.36 -10.27 -7.54
CA ALA A 233 -15.54 -11.05 -7.88
C ALA A 233 -15.26 -12.13 -8.96
N LEU A 234 -14.43 -11.79 -9.96
CA LEU A 234 -14.02 -12.74 -11.00
C LEU A 234 -13.16 -13.87 -10.41
N TYR A 235 -12.21 -13.56 -9.55
CA TYR A 235 -11.38 -14.58 -8.91
C TYR A 235 -12.22 -15.46 -7.98
N ALA A 236 -13.12 -14.89 -7.18
CA ALA A 236 -14.04 -15.65 -6.33
C ALA A 236 -14.92 -16.64 -7.12
N ALA A 237 -15.27 -16.30 -8.36
CA ALA A 237 -16.07 -17.16 -9.26
C ALA A 237 -15.24 -18.20 -10.00
N SER A 238 -13.91 -18.02 -10.09
CA SER A 238 -13.02 -18.89 -10.87
C SER A 238 -12.97 -20.32 -10.32
N PRO A 239 -12.70 -21.35 -11.15
CA PRO A 239 -12.77 -22.76 -10.75
C PRO A 239 -11.93 -23.11 -9.53
N LEU A 240 -10.79 -22.43 -9.30
CA LEU A 240 -9.93 -22.67 -8.14
C LEU A 240 -10.63 -22.35 -6.81
N PHE A 241 -11.40 -21.26 -6.78
CA PHE A 241 -12.09 -20.77 -5.60
C PHE A 241 -13.59 -21.13 -5.57
N ASN A 242 -14.11 -21.65 -6.68
CA ASN A 242 -15.50 -22.06 -6.86
C ASN A 242 -15.59 -23.47 -7.50
N PRO A 243 -15.08 -24.51 -6.82
CA PRO A 243 -15.02 -25.87 -7.37
C PRO A 243 -16.41 -26.46 -7.66
N GLU A 244 -17.43 -26.01 -6.93
CA GLU A 244 -18.82 -26.43 -7.13
C GLU A 244 -19.52 -25.70 -8.28
N ASN A 245 -18.83 -24.78 -8.97
CA ASN A 245 -19.35 -23.98 -10.07
C ASN A 245 -20.66 -23.23 -9.72
N ASN A 246 -20.69 -22.59 -8.56
CA ASN A 246 -21.80 -21.75 -8.13
C ASN A 246 -22.03 -20.63 -9.15
N LYS A 247 -23.22 -20.64 -9.79
CA LYS A 247 -23.59 -19.69 -10.84
C LYS A 247 -23.81 -18.27 -10.34
N ASP A 248 -24.15 -18.11 -9.07
CA ASP A 248 -24.37 -16.80 -8.46
C ASP A 248 -23.05 -16.01 -8.34
N LEU A 249 -21.94 -16.68 -8.10
CA LEU A 249 -20.62 -16.05 -8.11
C LEU A 249 -20.25 -15.55 -9.53
N TRP A 250 -20.55 -16.35 -10.57
CA TRP A 250 -20.33 -15.92 -11.93
C TRP A 250 -21.23 -14.73 -12.36
N ARG A 251 -22.51 -14.76 -11.93
CA ARG A 251 -23.42 -13.63 -12.16
C ARG A 251 -22.90 -12.36 -11.49
N ARG A 252 -22.51 -12.43 -10.21
CA ARG A 252 -21.92 -11.31 -9.46
C ARG A 252 -20.65 -10.77 -10.14
N ALA A 253 -19.79 -11.65 -10.63
CA ALA A 253 -18.60 -11.26 -11.38
C ALA A 253 -18.96 -10.51 -12.68
N ALA A 254 -19.93 -11.02 -13.44
CA ALA A 254 -20.41 -10.39 -14.66
C ALA A 254 -21.00 -9.00 -14.40
N GLU A 255 -21.84 -8.87 -13.37
CA GLU A 255 -22.45 -7.60 -12.94
C GLU A 255 -21.40 -6.58 -12.53
N ALA A 256 -20.42 -6.97 -11.70
CA ALA A 256 -19.35 -6.08 -11.25
C ALA A 256 -18.45 -5.60 -12.41
N ASN A 257 -18.11 -6.49 -13.35
CA ASN A 257 -17.34 -6.11 -14.54
C ASN A 257 -18.14 -5.21 -15.49
N LYS A 258 -19.44 -5.46 -15.66
CA LYS A 258 -20.33 -4.59 -16.42
C LYS A 258 -20.37 -3.18 -15.83
N GLU A 259 -20.50 -3.07 -14.50
CA GLU A 259 -20.50 -1.78 -13.78
C GLU A 259 -19.21 -0.99 -14.05
N VAL A 260 -18.04 -1.65 -14.02
CA VAL A 260 -16.76 -0.99 -14.36
C VAL A 260 -16.79 -0.46 -15.78
N ILE A 261 -17.19 -1.28 -16.75
CA ILE A 261 -17.22 -0.89 -18.18
C ILE A 261 -18.15 0.30 -18.39
N GLU A 262 -19.37 0.23 -17.88
CA GLU A 262 -20.36 1.30 -18.04
C GLU A 262 -19.91 2.59 -17.36
N THR A 263 -19.43 2.51 -16.12
CA THR A 263 -19.00 3.68 -15.35
C THR A 263 -17.75 4.31 -15.96
N CYS A 264 -16.74 3.52 -16.29
CA CYS A 264 -15.51 4.04 -16.89
C CYS A 264 -15.78 4.65 -18.28
N THR A 265 -16.55 3.99 -19.13
CA THR A 265 -16.90 4.52 -20.47
C THR A 265 -17.67 5.84 -20.37
N ALA A 266 -18.64 5.94 -19.48
CA ALA A 266 -19.39 7.17 -19.25
C ALA A 266 -18.53 8.34 -18.77
N ASN A 267 -17.36 8.05 -18.19
CA ASN A 267 -16.41 9.05 -17.68
C ASN A 267 -15.16 9.22 -18.57
N GLY A 268 -15.23 8.78 -19.82
CA GLY A 268 -14.22 9.06 -20.85
C GLY A 268 -13.06 8.07 -20.93
N PHE A 269 -13.10 6.99 -20.15
CA PHE A 269 -12.16 5.88 -20.33
C PHE A 269 -12.47 5.14 -21.64
N LYS A 270 -11.45 4.77 -22.38
CA LYS A 270 -11.57 4.07 -23.65
C LYS A 270 -10.31 3.28 -23.95
N LEU A 271 -10.44 2.23 -24.73
CA LEU A 271 -9.30 1.51 -25.27
C LEU A 271 -8.48 2.42 -26.19
N SER A 272 -7.19 2.41 -26.03
CA SER A 272 -6.22 3.17 -26.80
C SER A 272 -5.56 2.30 -27.87
N LYS A 273 -4.85 2.92 -28.80
CA LYS A 273 -4.02 2.13 -29.71
C LYS A 273 -2.88 1.48 -28.93
N TYR A 274 -2.57 0.24 -29.25
CA TYR A 274 -1.53 -0.53 -28.58
C TYR A 274 -0.18 0.23 -28.48
N SER A 275 0.21 0.94 -29.55
CA SER A 275 1.44 1.73 -29.55
C SER A 275 1.44 2.91 -28.59
N GLU A 276 0.28 3.39 -28.16
CA GLU A 276 0.14 4.52 -27.22
C GLU A 276 0.28 4.08 -25.77
N LEU A 277 0.12 2.78 -25.49
CA LEU A 277 0.23 2.23 -24.13
C LEU A 277 1.66 2.16 -23.61
N TRP A 278 2.66 2.19 -24.49
CA TRP A 278 4.06 1.95 -24.16
C TRP A 278 4.95 3.21 -24.25
N GLY A 279 4.33 4.36 -24.48
CA GLY A 279 5.06 5.64 -24.58
C GLY A 279 5.42 6.22 -23.22
N PRO A 280 6.27 7.26 -23.19
CA PRO A 280 6.72 7.92 -21.95
C PRO A 280 5.59 8.56 -21.14
N ASN A 281 4.44 8.82 -21.75
CA ASN A 281 3.26 9.42 -21.12
C ASN A 281 2.11 8.39 -20.93
N ASN A 282 2.42 7.10 -20.88
CA ASN A 282 1.43 6.05 -20.75
C ASN A 282 0.55 6.18 -19.51
N TRP A 283 1.08 6.72 -18.41
CA TRP A 283 0.39 6.96 -17.16
C TRP A 283 -0.83 7.90 -17.28
N SER A 284 -0.84 8.78 -18.29
CA SER A 284 -1.96 9.69 -18.59
C SER A 284 -2.92 9.15 -19.66
N ASN A 285 -2.75 7.91 -20.09
CA ASN A 285 -3.59 7.29 -21.09
C ASN A 285 -4.99 7.00 -20.56
N ASN A 286 -6.03 7.27 -21.38
CA ASN A 286 -7.43 7.07 -20.99
C ASN A 286 -7.85 5.60 -20.74
N GLU A 287 -6.97 4.64 -20.99
CA GLU A 287 -7.18 3.22 -20.65
C GLU A 287 -6.72 2.89 -19.24
N MET A 288 -5.85 3.72 -18.65
CA MET A 288 -5.25 3.46 -17.36
C MET A 288 -6.19 3.83 -16.21
N ILE A 289 -6.59 2.84 -15.41
CA ILE A 289 -7.47 3.03 -14.24
C ILE A 289 -6.67 3.28 -12.97
N PHE A 290 -5.64 2.48 -12.73
CA PHE A 290 -4.75 2.60 -11.57
C PHE A 290 -3.34 2.17 -11.98
N VAL A 291 -2.43 3.11 -11.94
CA VAL A 291 -1.03 2.91 -12.33
C VAL A 291 -0.15 3.47 -11.23
N PRO A 292 0.75 2.66 -10.65
CA PRO A 292 1.78 3.20 -9.78
C PRO A 292 2.63 4.19 -10.58
N VAL A 293 2.61 5.46 -10.21
CA VAL A 293 3.50 6.45 -10.81
C VAL A 293 4.85 6.32 -10.14
N SER A 294 5.79 5.69 -10.84
CA SER A 294 7.08 5.40 -10.28
C SER A 294 7.96 6.64 -10.15
N TYR A 295 8.68 6.71 -9.05
CA TYR A 295 9.98 7.29 -8.82
C TYR A 295 10.16 8.80 -8.78
N THR A 296 9.49 9.60 -9.59
CA THR A 296 9.83 11.03 -9.65
C THR A 296 9.01 11.92 -8.73
N HIS A 297 7.79 11.52 -8.37
CA HIS A 297 6.91 12.33 -7.52
C HIS A 297 6.80 11.85 -6.07
N LEU A 298 6.89 10.54 -5.82
CA LEU A 298 6.88 10.02 -4.44
C LEU A 298 8.22 10.24 -3.72
N ARG A 299 9.35 10.33 -4.47
CA ARG A 299 10.68 10.62 -3.89
C ARG A 299 11.02 12.10 -3.78
N ALA A 300 10.29 12.99 -4.43
CA ALA A 300 10.57 14.42 -4.33
C ALA A 300 10.34 14.99 -2.92
N HIS A 301 9.65 14.25 -2.05
CA HIS A 301 9.43 14.60 -0.65
C HIS A 301 10.37 13.88 0.34
N GLU A 302 11.22 12.96 -0.14
CA GLU A 302 12.18 12.22 0.73
C GLU A 302 13.59 12.86 0.77
N THR A 303 13.83 13.95 0.04
CA THR A 303 15.12 14.64 0.05
C THR A 303 14.98 16.03 0.65
N VAL A 304 14.74 16.11 1.94
CA VAL A 304 15.15 17.26 2.76
C VAL A 304 15.78 16.73 4.03
#